data_f0d76c3afd05371a82c61edb7a69cc87
#
_entry.id   f0d76c3afd05371a82c61edb7a69cc87
#
_cell.length_a   1.000
_cell.length_b   1.000
_cell.length_c   1.000
_cell.angle_alpha   90.00
_cell.angle_beta   90.00
_cell.angle_gamma   90.00
#
_symmetry.space_group_name_H-M   'P 1'
#
loop_
_entity.id
_entity.type
_entity.pdbx_description
1 polymer ?
#
loop_
_entity_poly.entity_id
_entity_poly.type
_entity_poly.pdbx_seq_one_letter_code
_entity_poly.pdbx_strand_id
1 'polypeptide(L)'
;MISKNLSFQAKREGESGSNVLMIADYSEERIRLALARMIIIDELPFKFVEHQGFQEFMEIVDPRFPIPHHTTIVRACMKIYSSEVDILRRTFVGQWVCVTTDTWTSIQNLNYMVVITHFIDGDWTYQKKILNFCPIDNHNWDTIDIAVE
;
A
#
# COMPACT_ATOMS: atom_id res chain seq x y z
N MET A 1 6.56 1.57 9.07
CA MET A 1 6.14 0.33 9.75
C MET A 1 4.63 0.32 9.78
N ILE A 2 3.99 -0.22 8.74
CA ILE A 2 2.55 -0.46 8.76
C ILE A 2 2.36 -1.76 9.52
N SER A 3 2.09 -1.63 10.82
CA SER A 3 1.85 -2.78 11.68
C SER A 3 0.36 -2.98 11.88
N LYS A 4 -0.13 -4.14 11.40
CA LYS A 4 -1.19 -4.96 12.00
C LYS A 4 -2.61 -4.39 11.97
N ASN A 5 -3.58 -5.10 11.43
CA ASN A 5 -4.13 -6.34 11.95
C ASN A 5 -4.99 -7.04 10.90
N LEU A 6 -4.47 -8.07 10.30
CA LEU A 6 -5.30 -9.18 9.85
C LEU A 6 -5.49 -10.08 11.07
N SER A 7 -6.45 -9.76 11.92
CA SER A 7 -6.86 -10.67 12.98
C SER A 7 -7.69 -11.80 12.35
N PHE A 8 -7.06 -12.94 12.15
CA PHE A 8 -7.76 -14.20 12.11
C PHE A 8 -8.26 -14.45 13.52
N GLN A 9 -9.46 -14.02 13.84
CA GLN A 9 -10.16 -14.49 15.03
C GLN A 9 -10.67 -15.90 14.75
N ALA A 10 -9.88 -16.89 15.12
CA ALA A 10 -10.39 -18.22 15.36
C ALA A 10 -11.24 -18.14 16.64
N LYS A 11 -12.57 -18.07 16.48
CA LYS A 11 -13.49 -18.22 17.58
C LYS A 11 -13.42 -19.66 18.07
N ARG A 12 -12.77 -19.87 19.21
CA ARG A 12 -12.91 -21.10 19.99
C ARG A 12 -14.20 -21.00 20.75
N GLU A 13 -15.23 -21.64 20.27
CA GLU A 13 -16.34 -22.08 21.11
C GLU A 13 -16.53 -23.57 20.91
N GLY A 14 -16.44 -24.31 22.03
CA GLY A 14 -16.79 -25.71 22.06
C GLY A 14 -18.29 -25.86 21.95
N GLU A 15 -18.70 -26.72 21.04
CA GLU A 15 -19.68 -27.75 21.18
C GLU A 15 -20.02 -28.34 19.81
N SER A 16 -19.98 -29.66 19.80
CA SER A 16 -20.67 -30.62 18.92
C SER A 16 -20.97 -30.23 17.46
N GLY A 17 -20.16 -30.77 16.56
CA GLY A 17 -20.68 -31.40 15.33
C GLY A 17 -21.39 -30.54 14.31
N SER A 18 -20.67 -29.80 13.54
CA SER A 18 -20.73 -29.77 12.09
C SER A 18 -19.57 -28.88 11.62
N ASN A 19 -18.55 -29.45 10.97
CA ASN A 19 -17.60 -28.70 10.19
C ASN A 19 -18.38 -28.07 9.04
N VAL A 20 -19.00 -26.92 9.27
CA VAL A 20 -19.42 -26.03 8.20
C VAL A 20 -18.13 -25.50 7.62
N LEU A 21 -17.65 -26.14 6.57
CA LEU A 21 -16.67 -25.54 5.67
C LEU A 21 -17.27 -24.22 5.20
N MET A 22 -16.89 -23.13 5.85
CA MET A 22 -17.17 -21.79 5.34
C MET A 22 -16.39 -21.70 4.03
N ILE A 23 -17.07 -22.02 2.93
CA ILE A 23 -16.57 -21.75 1.60
C ILE A 23 -16.48 -20.23 1.56
N ALA A 24 -15.27 -19.72 1.71
CA ALA A 24 -15.01 -18.30 1.51
C ALA A 24 -15.47 -17.95 0.09
N ASP A 25 -16.44 -17.05 -0.03
CA ASP A 25 -16.97 -16.65 -1.32
C ASP A 25 -15.79 -16.23 -2.23
N TYR A 26 -15.65 -16.94 -3.34
CA TYR A 26 -14.64 -16.62 -4.34
C TYR A 26 -14.91 -15.22 -4.88
N SER A 27 -13.91 -14.35 -4.78
CA SER A 27 -13.98 -13.00 -5.31
C SER A 27 -12.66 -12.65 -5.99
N GLU A 28 -12.70 -12.61 -7.30
CA GLU A 28 -11.57 -12.20 -8.13
C GLU A 28 -11.04 -10.80 -7.74
N GLU A 29 -11.95 -9.88 -7.43
CA GLU A 29 -11.55 -8.52 -7.01
C GLU A 29 -10.79 -8.55 -5.68
N ARG A 30 -11.24 -9.33 -4.70
CA ARG A 30 -10.55 -9.48 -3.41
C ARG A 30 -9.15 -10.06 -3.58
N ILE A 31 -9.01 -11.09 -4.42
CA ILE A 31 -7.71 -11.72 -4.71
C ILE A 31 -6.80 -10.71 -5.41
N ARG A 32 -7.31 -9.96 -6.40
CA ARG A 32 -6.55 -8.93 -7.11
C ARG A 32 -6.08 -7.81 -6.19
N LEU A 33 -6.92 -7.35 -5.27
CA LEU A 33 -6.54 -6.33 -4.29
C LEU A 33 -5.51 -6.87 -3.28
N ALA A 34 -5.64 -8.12 -2.85
CA ALA A 34 -4.66 -8.77 -1.98
C ALA A 34 -3.29 -8.90 -2.69
N LEU A 35 -3.29 -9.29 -3.96
CA LEU A 35 -2.10 -9.35 -4.80
C LEU A 35 -1.45 -7.97 -4.97
N ALA A 36 -2.23 -6.92 -5.23
CA ALA A 36 -1.71 -5.56 -5.31
C ALA A 36 -1.10 -5.10 -3.98
N ARG A 37 -1.73 -5.43 -2.84
CA ARG A 37 -1.17 -5.14 -1.51
C ARG A 37 0.13 -5.89 -1.24
N MET A 38 0.22 -7.16 -1.62
CA MET A 38 1.46 -7.94 -1.51
C MET A 38 2.60 -7.26 -2.29
N ILE A 39 2.34 -6.85 -3.53
CA ILE A 39 3.33 -6.15 -4.36
C ILE A 39 3.79 -4.84 -3.72
N ILE A 40 2.88 -4.07 -3.10
CA ILE A 40 3.23 -2.83 -2.41
C ILE A 40 4.05 -3.11 -1.14
N ILE A 41 3.65 -4.09 -0.33
CA ILE A 41 4.28 -4.39 0.97
C ILE A 41 5.68 -4.97 0.79
N ASP A 42 5.84 -5.85 -0.21
CA ASP A 42 7.09 -6.56 -0.48
C ASP A 42 7.95 -5.84 -1.53
N GLU A 43 7.54 -4.62 -1.94
CA GLU A 43 8.26 -3.78 -2.92
C GLU A 43 8.58 -4.52 -4.22
N LEU A 44 7.67 -5.40 -4.67
CA LEU A 44 7.88 -6.22 -5.86
C LEU A 44 7.64 -5.40 -7.15
N PRO A 45 8.36 -5.70 -8.23
CA PRO A 45 8.08 -5.08 -9.51
C PRO A 45 6.68 -5.47 -10.01
N PHE A 46 5.96 -4.55 -10.64
CA PHE A 46 4.61 -4.85 -11.17
C PHE A 46 4.59 -6.03 -12.15
N LYS A 47 5.69 -6.28 -12.86
CA LYS A 47 5.85 -7.43 -13.74
C LYS A 47 5.98 -8.77 -13.00
N PHE A 48 6.09 -8.76 -11.68
CA PHE A 48 6.18 -9.98 -10.88
C PHE A 48 5.08 -10.99 -11.20
N VAL A 49 3.86 -10.51 -11.46
CA VAL A 49 2.71 -11.35 -11.80
C VAL A 49 2.86 -12.11 -13.14
N GLU A 50 3.78 -11.70 -13.97
CA GLU A 50 4.08 -12.32 -15.27
C GLU A 50 5.26 -13.28 -15.18
N HIS A 51 5.91 -13.40 -14.02
CA HIS A 51 6.99 -14.35 -13.82
C HIS A 51 6.45 -15.78 -13.79
N GLN A 52 7.13 -16.66 -14.51
CA GLN A 52 6.73 -18.05 -14.67
C GLN A 52 6.48 -18.74 -13.31
N GLY A 53 7.38 -18.59 -12.34
CA GLY A 53 7.23 -19.21 -11.03
C GLY A 53 5.99 -18.74 -10.27
N PHE A 54 5.59 -17.47 -10.40
CA PHE A 54 4.36 -16.97 -9.81
C PHE A 54 3.12 -17.56 -10.51
N GLN A 55 3.17 -17.66 -11.84
CA GLN A 55 2.07 -18.23 -12.62
C GLN A 55 1.85 -19.70 -12.29
N GLU A 56 2.92 -20.50 -12.26
CA GLU A 56 2.87 -21.91 -11.87
C GLU A 56 2.35 -22.10 -10.44
N PHE A 57 2.78 -21.25 -9.50
CA PHE A 57 2.28 -21.27 -8.14
C PHE A 57 0.78 -20.99 -8.08
N MET A 58 0.31 -19.95 -8.76
CA MET A 58 -1.11 -19.57 -8.77
C MET A 58 -2.00 -20.61 -9.46
N GLU A 59 -1.50 -21.27 -10.51
CA GLU A 59 -2.22 -22.35 -11.18
C GLU A 59 -2.52 -23.53 -10.24
N ILE A 60 -1.63 -23.79 -9.28
CA ILE A 60 -1.84 -24.83 -8.27
C ILE A 60 -2.75 -24.35 -7.14
N VAL A 61 -2.56 -23.10 -6.69
CA VAL A 61 -3.27 -22.55 -5.53
C VAL A 61 -4.74 -22.23 -5.84
N ASP A 62 -4.98 -21.55 -6.94
CA ASP A 62 -6.33 -21.24 -7.40
C ASP A 62 -6.40 -21.15 -8.94
N PRO A 63 -6.60 -22.27 -9.63
CA PRO A 63 -6.66 -22.31 -11.09
C PRO A 63 -7.82 -21.51 -11.68
N ARG A 64 -8.79 -21.07 -10.85
CA ARG A 64 -9.93 -20.25 -11.31
C ARG A 64 -9.57 -18.78 -11.39
N PHE A 65 -8.47 -18.35 -10.75
CA PHE A 65 -8.08 -16.94 -10.72
C PHE A 65 -7.31 -16.60 -12.01
N PRO A 66 -7.89 -15.77 -12.89
CA PRO A 66 -7.16 -15.29 -14.07
C PRO A 66 -6.07 -14.33 -13.62
N ILE A 67 -4.82 -14.73 -13.75
CA ILE A 67 -3.68 -13.89 -13.36
C ILE A 67 -3.72 -12.59 -14.18
N PRO A 68 -3.80 -11.43 -13.54
CA PRO A 68 -3.91 -10.16 -14.24
C PRO A 68 -2.57 -9.76 -14.86
N HIS A 69 -2.62 -9.07 -15.98
CA HIS A 69 -1.45 -8.42 -16.57
C HIS A 69 -0.93 -7.29 -15.65
N HIS A 70 0.38 -6.99 -15.70
CA HIS A 70 1.00 -5.97 -14.83
C HIS A 70 0.28 -4.61 -14.86
N THR A 71 -0.26 -4.17 -16.02
CA THR A 71 -1.01 -2.92 -16.12
C THR A 71 -2.30 -2.90 -15.29
N THR A 72 -2.92 -4.06 -15.09
CA THR A 72 -4.09 -4.20 -14.22
C THR A 72 -3.69 -4.09 -12.75
N ILE A 73 -2.52 -4.63 -12.40
CA ILE A 73 -1.95 -4.49 -11.06
C ILE A 73 -1.58 -3.04 -10.77
N VAL A 74 -0.94 -2.34 -11.71
CA VAL A 74 -0.68 -0.89 -11.56
C VAL A 74 -1.97 -0.13 -11.23
N ARG A 75 -3.06 -0.38 -11.99
CA ARG A 75 -4.36 0.26 -11.71
C ARG A 75 -4.91 -0.09 -10.32
N ALA A 76 -4.74 -1.33 -9.87
CA ALA A 76 -5.16 -1.74 -8.54
C ALA A 76 -4.34 -1.06 -7.44
N CYS A 77 -3.03 -0.93 -7.62
CA CYS A 77 -2.15 -0.19 -6.71
C CYS A 77 -2.52 1.30 -6.67
N MET A 78 -2.79 1.93 -7.82
CA MET A 78 -3.24 3.33 -7.87
C MET A 78 -4.59 3.54 -7.19
N LYS A 79 -5.52 2.58 -7.29
CA LYS A 79 -6.80 2.63 -6.56
C LYS A 79 -6.58 2.58 -5.04
N ILE A 80 -5.66 1.72 -4.57
CA ILE A 80 -5.27 1.66 -3.16
C ILE A 80 -4.65 2.99 -2.73
N TYR A 81 -3.71 3.52 -3.51
CA TYR A 81 -3.07 4.82 -3.23
C TYR A 81 -4.10 5.95 -3.10
N SER A 82 -5.01 6.11 -4.07
CA SER A 82 -6.04 7.13 -4.03
C SER A 82 -6.94 7.00 -2.79
N SER A 83 -7.29 5.78 -2.41
CA SER A 83 -8.07 5.52 -1.20
C SER A 83 -7.32 5.94 0.07
N GLU A 84 -6.01 5.63 0.16
CA GLU A 84 -5.18 6.02 1.31
C GLU A 84 -4.99 7.54 1.39
N VAL A 85 -4.82 8.22 0.25
CA VAL A 85 -4.78 9.69 0.20
C VAL A 85 -6.06 10.31 0.74
N ASP A 86 -7.23 9.78 0.36
CA ASP A 86 -8.50 10.28 0.86
C ASP A 86 -8.71 10.01 2.35
N ILE A 87 -8.19 8.91 2.88
CA ILE A 87 -8.17 8.61 4.31
C ILE A 87 -7.28 9.62 5.04
N LEU A 88 -6.07 9.87 4.53
CA LEU A 88 -5.13 10.84 5.13
C LEU A 88 -5.71 12.24 5.14
N ARG A 89 -6.30 12.70 4.03
CA ARG A 89 -6.94 14.02 3.94
C ARG A 89 -8.01 14.19 5.03
N ARG A 90 -8.85 13.17 5.25
CA ARG A 90 -9.86 13.20 6.31
C ARG A 90 -9.26 13.19 7.71
N THR A 91 -8.18 12.42 7.89
CA THR A 91 -7.46 12.35 9.17
C THR A 91 -6.85 13.69 9.56
N PHE A 92 -6.38 14.48 8.59
CA PHE A 92 -5.74 15.77 8.87
C PHE A 92 -6.72 16.90 9.19
N VAL A 93 -8.01 16.72 8.92
CA VAL A 93 -9.01 17.75 9.26
C VAL A 93 -9.05 17.97 10.77
N GLY A 94 -8.69 19.19 11.19
CA GLY A 94 -8.67 19.58 12.61
C GLY A 94 -7.50 19.03 13.42
N GLN A 95 -6.51 18.41 12.77
CA GLN A 95 -5.30 17.89 13.41
C GLN A 95 -4.13 18.88 13.27
N TRP A 96 -3.31 18.96 14.30
CA TRP A 96 -2.00 19.59 14.20
C TRP A 96 -1.01 18.62 13.54
N VAL A 97 -0.45 19.05 12.43
CA VAL A 97 0.48 18.25 11.64
C VAL A 97 1.80 19.00 11.53
N CYS A 98 2.89 18.31 11.86
CA CYS A 98 4.24 18.80 11.60
C CYS A 98 4.74 18.19 10.28
N VAL A 99 5.29 19.02 9.41
CA VAL A 99 5.86 18.57 8.13
C VAL A 99 7.37 18.72 8.17
N THR A 100 8.07 17.69 7.71
CA THR A 100 9.51 17.69 7.49
C THR A 100 9.81 17.33 6.05
N THR A 101 10.84 17.93 5.49
CA THR A 101 11.33 17.63 4.15
C THR A 101 12.79 17.23 4.22
N ASP A 102 13.19 16.36 3.32
CA ASP A 102 14.58 16.00 3.09
C ASP A 102 14.84 15.91 1.57
N THR A 103 16.02 16.34 1.16
CA THR A 103 16.43 16.32 -0.25
C THR A 103 17.78 15.65 -0.38
N TRP A 104 17.96 14.86 -1.42
CA TRP A 104 19.24 14.21 -1.70
C TRP A 104 19.46 14.02 -3.20
N THR A 105 20.71 13.78 -3.56
CA THR A 105 21.11 13.44 -4.91
C THR A 105 21.48 11.97 -4.98
N SER A 106 20.91 11.23 -5.91
CA SER A 106 21.22 9.82 -6.15
C SER A 106 22.61 9.65 -6.81
N ILE A 107 23.11 8.41 -6.81
CA ILE A 107 24.35 8.04 -7.52
C ILE A 107 24.27 8.36 -9.03
N GLN A 108 23.04 8.36 -9.58
CA GLN A 108 22.77 8.71 -10.97
C GLN A 108 22.69 10.22 -11.22
N ASN A 109 23.03 11.03 -10.22
CA ASN A 109 22.94 12.48 -10.26
C ASN A 109 21.53 13.04 -10.47
N LEU A 110 20.52 12.31 -9.96
CA LEU A 110 19.13 12.75 -9.92
C LEU A 110 18.79 13.25 -8.52
N ASN A 111 18.16 14.42 -8.45
CA ASN A 111 17.75 15.01 -7.19
C ASN A 111 16.34 14.54 -6.85
N TYR A 112 16.14 14.26 -5.58
CA TYR A 112 14.84 13.82 -5.03
C TYR A 112 14.50 14.62 -3.79
N MET A 113 13.20 14.73 -3.53
CA MET A 113 12.67 15.28 -2.31
C MET A 113 11.62 14.32 -1.73
N VAL A 114 11.62 14.21 -0.40
CA VAL A 114 10.55 13.55 0.35
C VAL A 114 9.88 14.57 1.26
N VAL A 115 8.55 14.52 1.31
CA VAL A 115 7.73 15.27 2.27
C VAL A 115 7.13 14.28 3.25
N ILE A 116 7.43 14.47 4.53
CA ILE A 116 7.00 13.58 5.60
C ILE A 116 6.15 14.36 6.59
N THR A 117 5.02 13.79 6.97
CA THR A 117 4.17 14.34 8.01
C THR A 117 4.27 13.52 9.29
N HIS A 118 4.17 14.25 10.41
CA HIS A 118 4.17 13.72 11.75
C HIS A 118 2.98 14.27 12.51
N PHE A 119 2.19 13.42 13.14
CA PHE A 119 1.03 13.82 13.94
C PHE A 119 0.73 12.80 15.03
N ILE A 120 -0.12 13.18 15.98
CA ILE A 120 -0.64 12.29 17.02
C ILE A 120 -2.10 12.03 16.67
N ASP A 121 -2.48 10.78 16.54
CA ASP A 121 -3.87 10.40 16.23
C ASP A 121 -4.79 10.48 17.46
N GLY A 122 -6.08 10.18 17.25
CA GLY A 122 -7.08 10.21 18.32
C GLY A 122 -6.83 9.22 19.46
N ASP A 123 -6.02 8.19 19.24
CA ASP A 123 -5.61 7.21 20.24
C ASP A 123 -4.28 7.55 20.92
N TRP A 124 -3.84 8.81 20.78
CA TRP A 124 -2.56 9.31 21.31
C TRP A 124 -1.33 8.56 20.78
N THR A 125 -1.43 7.98 19.59
CA THR A 125 -0.34 7.27 18.94
C THR A 125 0.37 8.19 17.95
N TYR A 126 1.70 8.22 18.03
CA TYR A 126 2.52 8.94 17.07
C TYR A 126 2.47 8.28 15.69
N GLN A 127 2.15 9.07 14.70
CA GLN A 127 2.06 8.66 13.30
C GLN A 127 3.09 9.41 12.46
N LYS A 128 3.73 8.66 11.55
CA LYS A 128 4.64 9.20 10.53
C LYS A 128 4.19 8.69 9.18
N LYS A 129 3.95 9.59 8.23
CA LYS A 129 3.51 9.25 6.87
C LYS A 129 4.33 10.00 5.84
N ILE A 130 4.70 9.33 4.76
CA ILE A 130 5.26 9.97 3.58
C ILE A 130 4.09 10.49 2.76
N LEU A 131 4.07 11.80 2.51
CA LEU A 131 3.05 12.46 1.70
C LEU A 131 3.44 12.50 0.23
N ASN A 132 4.70 12.83 -0.03
CA ASN A 132 5.21 12.94 -1.38
C ASN A 132 6.65 12.44 -1.46
N PHE A 133 6.98 11.86 -2.59
CA PHE A 133 8.32 11.45 -2.96
C PHE A 133 8.47 11.73 -4.46
N CYS A 134 9.19 12.77 -4.81
CA CYS A 134 9.27 13.22 -6.18
C CYS A 134 10.70 13.58 -6.60
N PRO A 135 11.04 13.42 -7.88
CA PRO A 135 12.24 14.02 -8.43
C PRO A 135 12.08 15.55 -8.45
N ILE A 136 13.17 16.25 -8.20
CA ILE A 136 13.26 17.72 -8.31
C ILE A 136 14.40 18.10 -9.23
N ASP A 137 14.26 19.19 -9.99
CA ASP A 137 15.30 19.61 -10.93
C ASP A 137 16.55 20.10 -10.22
N ASN A 138 16.36 20.79 -9.09
CA ASN A 138 17.45 21.34 -8.28
C ASN A 138 16.98 21.53 -6.83
N HIS A 139 17.90 21.93 -5.93
CA HIS A 139 17.60 22.19 -4.52
C HIS A 139 17.21 23.67 -4.25
N ASN A 140 16.73 24.39 -5.26
CA ASN A 140 16.30 25.78 -5.11
C ASN A 140 14.91 25.88 -4.49
N TRP A 141 14.64 26.99 -3.77
CA TRP A 141 13.38 27.24 -3.08
C TRP A 141 12.15 27.12 -3.97
N ASP A 142 12.22 27.65 -5.21
CA ASP A 142 11.08 27.61 -6.14
C ASP A 142 10.67 26.19 -6.51
N THR A 143 11.65 25.27 -6.60
CA THR A 143 11.39 23.86 -6.92
C THR A 143 10.82 23.10 -5.72
N ILE A 144 11.24 23.47 -4.51
CA ILE A 144 10.74 22.88 -3.26
C ILE A 144 9.29 23.32 -2.99
N ASP A 145 8.96 24.59 -3.24
CA ASP A 145 7.64 25.16 -3.05
C ASP A 145 6.59 24.41 -3.90
N ILE A 146 6.85 24.25 -5.19
CA ILE A 146 5.99 23.51 -6.12
C ILE A 146 5.75 22.06 -5.68
N ALA A 147 6.72 21.43 -5.03
CA ALA A 147 6.62 20.03 -4.63
C ALA A 147 5.88 19.83 -3.30
N VAL A 148 5.64 20.91 -2.54
CA VAL A 148 4.93 20.89 -1.24
C VAL A 148 3.47 21.30 -1.40
N GLU A 149 3.09 22.06 -2.44
CA GLU A 149 1.70 22.39 -2.77
C GLU A 149 0.90 21.15 -3.24
#